data_84d8f1ec746ce059f4157155360efc4e
#
_entry.id   84d8f1ec746ce059f4157155360efc4e
#
_cell.length_a   1.000
_cell.length_b   1.000
_cell.length_c   1.000
_cell.angle_alpha   90.00
_cell.angle_beta   90.00
_cell.angle_gamma   90.00
#
_symmetry.space_group_name_H-M   'P 1'
#
loop_
_entity.id
_entity.type
_entity.pdbx_description
1 polymer ?
#
loop_
_entity_poly.entity_id
_entity_poly.type
_entity_poly.pdbx_seq_one_letter_code
_entity_poly.pdbx_strand_id
1 'polypeptide(L)'
;AAGIHYDLAPVADVVPRNKQSSNAPIGKLNRNFGNDVTAVSRSVVEFTQGMQDAGIVTSLKHFPGLGEVTVNTDHGVARDGDTTADGESLEPFRKGIEAGADSVMISSAIFTRIDPDQEGVFSRKIVTDMLRGDLGFQGVAISDDLGEAAAVGNVKPGDRAVRFFAAGGDLLINADPSLMDEMLKATIAWAAENPGNADRLAESAGRVLALKESAGLLTCG
;
A
#
# COMPACT_ATOMS: atom_id res chain seq x y z
N ALA A 1 -25.14 -0.11 12.89
CA ALA A 1 -23.83 -0.25 12.23
C ALA A 1 -22.77 0.44 13.07
N ALA A 2 -21.52 -0.08 13.09
CA ALA A 2 -20.42 0.50 13.87
C ALA A 2 -19.85 1.79 13.23
N GLY A 3 -20.31 2.16 12.01
CA GLY A 3 -19.84 3.32 11.27
C GLY A 3 -18.44 3.13 10.64
N ILE A 4 -17.98 1.89 10.50
CA ILE A 4 -16.73 1.55 9.81
C ILE A 4 -17.04 1.37 8.33
N HIS A 5 -16.29 2.06 7.45
CA HIS A 5 -16.45 1.99 6.00
C HIS A 5 -15.22 1.45 5.29
N TYR A 6 -14.07 1.42 5.95
CA TYR A 6 -12.79 1.02 5.37
C TYR A 6 -11.97 0.22 6.37
N ASP A 7 -11.60 -0.99 6.00
CA ASP A 7 -10.68 -1.86 6.75
C ASP A 7 -9.35 -1.97 6.01
N LEU A 8 -8.25 -1.62 6.70
CA LEU A 8 -6.90 -1.75 6.16
C LEU A 8 -6.42 -3.22 6.25
N ALA A 9 -7.18 -4.10 5.64
CA ALA A 9 -7.01 -5.55 5.53
C ALA A 9 -7.59 -6.05 4.20
N PRO A 10 -7.20 -7.23 3.73
CA PRO A 10 -6.43 -8.30 4.36
C PRO A 10 -4.91 -8.17 4.23
N VAL A 11 -4.17 -8.90 5.09
CA VAL A 11 -2.73 -9.10 4.95
C VAL A 11 -2.49 -10.15 3.86
N ALA A 12 -1.96 -9.70 2.72
CA ALA A 12 -1.66 -10.54 1.56
C ALA A 12 -0.20 -11.05 1.54
N ASP A 13 0.58 -10.68 2.56
CA ASP A 13 1.97 -11.08 2.69
C ASP A 13 2.10 -12.59 2.89
N VAL A 14 2.97 -13.24 2.10
CA VAL A 14 3.35 -14.64 2.26
C VAL A 14 4.65 -14.73 3.04
N VAL A 15 4.58 -15.23 4.27
CA VAL A 15 5.77 -15.44 5.10
C VAL A 15 6.23 -16.88 4.95
N PRO A 16 7.43 -17.16 4.39
CA PRO A 16 7.93 -18.52 4.31
C PRO A 16 8.00 -19.18 5.69
N ARG A 17 7.67 -20.48 5.77
CA ARG A 17 7.59 -21.21 7.05
C ARG A 17 8.87 -21.09 7.88
N ASN A 18 10.02 -21.14 7.22
CA ASN A 18 11.35 -21.02 7.88
C ASN A 18 11.65 -19.59 8.34
N LYS A 19 10.92 -18.58 7.88
CA LYS A 19 11.06 -17.18 8.27
C LYS A 19 9.98 -16.72 9.28
N GLN A 20 8.99 -17.55 9.61
CA GLN A 20 7.86 -17.17 10.50
C GLN A 20 8.34 -16.53 11.81
N SER A 21 9.33 -17.11 12.48
CA SER A 21 9.83 -16.62 13.76
C SER A 21 10.81 -15.44 13.66
N SER A 22 11.37 -15.16 12.48
CA SER A 22 12.31 -14.06 12.24
C SER A 22 11.66 -12.87 11.55
N ASN A 23 10.55 -13.06 10.86
CA ASN A 23 9.81 -11.99 10.18
C ASN A 23 9.07 -11.14 11.22
N ALA A 24 9.65 -10.00 11.56
CA ALA A 24 9.14 -9.15 12.64
C ALA A 24 7.79 -8.49 12.36
N PRO A 25 7.48 -7.98 11.14
CA PRO A 25 6.23 -7.24 10.92
C PRO A 25 4.99 -8.14 10.83
N ILE A 26 5.11 -9.34 10.31
CA ILE A 26 3.98 -10.22 10.00
C ILE A 26 4.03 -11.54 10.75
N GLY A 27 5.09 -12.33 10.53
CA GLY A 27 5.18 -13.71 11.03
C GLY A 27 5.20 -13.83 12.55
N LYS A 28 6.04 -13.04 13.24
CA LYS A 28 6.10 -13.02 14.72
C LYS A 28 4.77 -12.63 15.36
N LEU A 29 3.97 -11.84 14.67
CA LEU A 29 2.69 -11.33 15.15
C LEU A 29 1.51 -12.20 14.73
N ASN A 30 1.78 -13.30 13.98
CA ASN A 30 0.76 -14.20 13.44
C ASN A 30 -0.31 -13.44 12.62
N ARG A 31 0.11 -12.45 11.80
CA ARG A 31 -0.80 -11.63 10.98
C ARG A 31 -1.09 -12.25 9.61
N ASN A 32 -0.27 -13.21 9.15
CA ASN A 32 -0.42 -13.87 7.86
C ASN A 32 -1.50 -14.96 7.88
N PHE A 33 -2.18 -15.16 6.76
CA PHE A 33 -3.15 -16.24 6.56
C PHE A 33 -2.49 -17.63 6.39
N GLY A 34 -1.17 -17.69 6.31
CA GLY A 34 -0.42 -18.93 6.16
C GLY A 34 0.98 -18.70 5.59
N ASN A 35 1.65 -19.83 5.28
CA ASN A 35 3.01 -19.83 4.76
C ASN A 35 3.07 -20.35 3.30
N ASP A 36 1.92 -20.54 2.69
CA ASP A 36 1.75 -21.10 1.35
C ASP A 36 0.98 -20.12 0.47
N VAL A 37 1.50 -19.84 -0.71
CA VAL A 37 0.96 -18.86 -1.65
C VAL A 37 -0.51 -19.15 -1.98
N THR A 38 -0.86 -20.42 -2.23
CA THR A 38 -2.21 -20.82 -2.61
C THR A 38 -3.20 -20.59 -1.46
N ALA A 39 -2.80 -20.97 -0.23
CA ALA A 39 -3.65 -20.79 0.95
C ALA A 39 -3.87 -19.30 1.25
N VAL A 40 -2.79 -18.47 1.20
CA VAL A 40 -2.90 -17.02 1.39
C VAL A 40 -3.76 -16.39 0.32
N SER A 41 -3.56 -16.73 -0.97
CA SER A 41 -4.36 -16.22 -2.09
C SER A 41 -5.84 -16.49 -1.90
N ARG A 42 -6.21 -17.74 -1.55
CA ARG A 42 -7.60 -18.08 -1.29
C ARG A 42 -8.21 -17.27 -0.15
N SER A 43 -7.48 -17.17 0.99
CA SER A 43 -7.96 -16.42 2.15
C SER A 43 -8.11 -14.92 1.86
N VAL A 44 -7.21 -14.36 1.07
CA VAL A 44 -7.28 -12.96 0.61
C VAL A 44 -8.54 -12.73 -0.23
N VAL A 45 -8.84 -13.62 -1.19
CA VAL A 45 -10.04 -13.52 -2.03
C VAL A 45 -11.30 -13.62 -1.17
N GLU A 46 -11.39 -14.65 -0.33
CA GLU A 46 -12.56 -14.88 0.54
C GLU A 46 -12.79 -13.73 1.51
N PHE A 47 -11.72 -13.19 2.11
CA PHE A 47 -11.79 -12.03 3.00
C PHE A 47 -12.28 -10.78 2.25
N THR A 48 -11.67 -10.47 1.10
CA THR A 48 -12.03 -9.31 0.29
C THR A 48 -13.51 -9.34 -0.11
N GLN A 49 -13.97 -10.47 -0.65
CA GLN A 49 -15.37 -10.63 -1.07
C GLN A 49 -16.34 -10.55 0.11
N GLY A 50 -16.01 -11.21 1.24
CA GLY A 50 -16.88 -11.18 2.42
C GLY A 50 -17.02 -9.79 3.05
N MET A 51 -15.96 -8.96 3.02
CA MET A 51 -16.01 -7.58 3.49
C MET A 51 -16.79 -6.68 2.53
N GLN A 52 -16.59 -6.85 1.22
CA GLN A 52 -17.33 -6.10 0.20
C GLN A 52 -18.81 -6.42 0.21
N ASP A 53 -19.22 -7.67 0.42
CA ASP A 53 -20.61 -8.09 0.61
C ASP A 53 -21.28 -7.38 1.81
N ALA A 54 -20.47 -7.00 2.81
CA ALA A 54 -20.91 -6.22 3.96
C ALA A 54 -20.82 -4.69 3.74
N GLY A 55 -20.43 -4.23 2.55
CA GLY A 55 -20.27 -2.81 2.21
C GLY A 55 -19.02 -2.16 2.81
N ILE A 56 -17.98 -2.94 3.12
CA ILE A 56 -16.72 -2.46 3.71
C ILE A 56 -15.63 -2.45 2.63
N VAL A 57 -15.01 -1.30 2.43
CA VAL A 57 -13.81 -1.14 1.59
C VAL A 57 -12.63 -1.90 2.18
N THR A 58 -11.86 -2.59 1.34
CA THR A 58 -10.69 -3.39 1.74
C THR A 58 -9.38 -2.86 1.19
N SER A 59 -8.26 -3.22 1.82
CA SER A 59 -6.91 -2.88 1.36
C SER A 59 -5.98 -4.08 1.46
N LEU A 60 -5.53 -4.59 0.31
CA LEU A 60 -4.50 -5.62 0.27
C LEU A 60 -3.18 -5.06 0.77
N LYS A 61 -2.50 -5.72 1.72
CA LYS A 61 -1.26 -5.20 2.28
C LYS A 61 -0.23 -6.28 2.59
N HIS A 62 1.02 -5.93 2.47
CA HIS A 62 1.71 -4.65 2.14
C HIS A 62 2.49 -4.82 0.82
N PHE A 63 1.96 -4.34 -0.27
CA PHE A 63 2.52 -4.56 -1.62
C PHE A 63 3.95 -4.00 -1.76
N PRO A 64 4.89 -4.74 -2.40
CA PRO A 64 4.77 -6.04 -3.05
C PRO A 64 4.95 -7.25 -2.12
N GLY A 65 5.04 -7.07 -0.80
CA GLY A 65 5.07 -8.11 0.23
C GLY A 65 6.09 -7.85 1.33
N LEU A 66 5.72 -8.08 2.59
CA LEU A 66 6.62 -8.02 3.76
C LEU A 66 7.00 -9.41 4.29
N GLY A 67 6.77 -10.47 3.50
CA GLY A 67 7.01 -11.84 3.96
C GLY A 67 8.47 -12.20 4.18
N GLU A 68 9.38 -11.54 3.49
CA GLU A 68 10.80 -11.88 3.49
C GLU A 68 11.66 -11.03 4.43
N VAL A 69 11.13 -9.89 4.92
CA VAL A 69 11.89 -8.97 5.77
C VAL A 69 12.03 -9.46 7.22
N THR A 70 13.07 -9.03 7.90
CA THR A 70 13.31 -9.33 9.32
C THR A 70 13.11 -8.13 10.24
N VAL A 71 13.05 -6.92 9.68
CA VAL A 71 12.82 -5.65 10.40
C VAL A 71 11.40 -5.19 10.15
N ASN A 72 10.71 -4.74 11.20
CA ASN A 72 9.41 -4.06 11.07
C ASN A 72 9.65 -2.61 10.62
N THR A 73 8.97 -2.18 9.55
CA THR A 73 9.06 -0.83 8.97
C THR A 73 8.68 0.27 9.95
N ASP A 74 7.83 -0.02 10.93
CA ASP A 74 7.49 0.93 12.00
C ASP A 74 8.70 1.27 12.89
N HIS A 75 9.68 0.36 12.99
CA HIS A 75 10.79 0.45 13.92
C HIS A 75 12.15 0.64 13.25
N GLY A 76 12.24 0.51 11.94
CA GLY A 76 13.49 0.66 11.22
C GLY A 76 13.40 0.42 9.72
N VAL A 77 14.51 0.63 9.02
CA VAL A 77 14.61 0.39 7.58
C VAL A 77 14.63 -1.12 7.32
N ALA A 78 13.57 -1.62 6.71
CA ALA A 78 13.48 -3.01 6.27
C ALA A 78 14.01 -3.16 4.84
N ARG A 79 14.81 -4.20 4.59
CA ARG A 79 15.32 -4.54 3.25
C ARG A 79 14.91 -5.96 2.89
N ASP A 80 14.34 -6.09 1.71
CA ASP A 80 13.96 -7.36 1.10
C ASP A 80 14.93 -7.67 -0.05
N GLY A 81 15.64 -8.78 0.05
CA GLY A 81 16.59 -9.27 -0.97
C GLY A 81 16.04 -10.42 -1.81
N ASP A 82 14.83 -10.87 -1.56
CA ASP A 82 14.27 -12.09 -2.14
C ASP A 82 13.10 -11.81 -3.11
N THR A 83 12.22 -10.86 -2.79
CA THR A 83 11.05 -10.51 -3.61
C THR A 83 11.47 -9.93 -4.98
N THR A 84 10.89 -10.48 -6.05
CA THR A 84 11.08 -10.03 -7.43
C THR A 84 9.76 -9.58 -8.07
N ALA A 85 9.83 -8.83 -9.16
CA ALA A 85 8.65 -8.30 -9.86
C ALA A 85 7.75 -9.40 -10.48
N ASP A 86 8.29 -10.59 -10.70
CA ASP A 86 7.62 -11.77 -11.25
C ASP A 86 7.47 -12.91 -10.23
N GLY A 87 7.76 -12.64 -8.95
CA GLY A 87 7.77 -13.63 -7.88
C GLY A 87 6.39 -14.18 -7.52
N GLU A 88 6.34 -15.45 -7.09
CA GLU A 88 5.09 -16.10 -6.65
C GLU A 88 4.44 -15.41 -5.43
N SER A 89 5.23 -14.70 -4.62
CA SER A 89 4.73 -13.92 -3.47
C SER A 89 3.76 -12.81 -3.85
N LEU A 90 3.70 -12.42 -5.14
CA LEU A 90 2.74 -11.45 -5.68
C LEU A 90 1.37 -12.05 -5.99
N GLU A 91 1.24 -13.38 -6.04
CA GLU A 91 0.00 -14.04 -6.43
C GLU A 91 -1.20 -13.69 -5.51
N PRO A 92 -1.06 -13.57 -4.17
CA PRO A 92 -2.17 -13.12 -3.32
C PRO A 92 -2.67 -11.71 -3.68
N PHE A 93 -1.76 -10.79 -4.05
CA PHE A 93 -2.14 -9.46 -4.51
C PHE A 93 -2.86 -9.53 -5.86
N ARG A 94 -2.34 -10.32 -6.82
CA ARG A 94 -3.00 -10.54 -8.12
C ARG A 94 -4.41 -11.07 -7.94
N LYS A 95 -4.57 -12.12 -7.12
CA LYS A 95 -5.88 -12.74 -6.86
C LYS A 95 -6.83 -11.81 -6.11
N GLY A 96 -6.34 -11.02 -5.17
CA GLY A 96 -7.14 -10.00 -4.49
C GLY A 96 -7.61 -8.88 -5.44
N ILE A 97 -6.75 -8.45 -6.36
CA ILE A 97 -7.10 -7.46 -7.41
C ILE A 97 -8.14 -8.06 -8.37
N GLU A 98 -7.95 -9.30 -8.83
CA GLU A 98 -8.92 -10.03 -9.67
C GLU A 98 -10.27 -10.22 -8.96
N ALA A 99 -10.28 -10.35 -7.64
CA ALA A 99 -11.49 -10.43 -6.81
C ALA A 99 -12.14 -9.05 -6.56
N GLY A 100 -11.57 -7.96 -7.07
CA GLY A 100 -12.13 -6.61 -7.00
C GLY A 100 -11.70 -5.80 -5.79
N ALA A 101 -10.52 -6.07 -5.19
CA ALA A 101 -10.02 -5.27 -4.07
C ALA A 101 -10.04 -3.76 -4.39
N ASP A 102 -10.55 -2.98 -3.45
CA ASP A 102 -10.78 -1.54 -3.61
C ASP A 102 -9.49 -0.72 -3.53
N SER A 103 -8.56 -1.16 -2.70
CA SER A 103 -7.27 -0.51 -2.53
C SER A 103 -6.13 -1.49 -2.29
N VAL A 104 -4.90 -0.99 -2.51
CA VAL A 104 -3.65 -1.71 -2.23
C VAL A 104 -2.73 -0.80 -1.44
N MET A 105 -2.28 -1.26 -0.27
CA MET A 105 -1.34 -0.54 0.58
C MET A 105 0.09 -0.88 0.17
N ILE A 106 0.87 0.18 -0.08
CA ILE A 106 2.26 0.08 -0.52
C ILE A 106 3.19 0.04 0.69
N SER A 107 4.09 -0.93 0.70
CA SER A 107 5.08 -1.12 1.77
C SER A 107 6.17 -0.05 1.76
N SER A 108 6.64 0.33 2.96
CA SER A 108 7.80 1.20 3.17
C SER A 108 9.15 0.45 3.22
N ALA A 109 9.19 -0.86 2.92
CA ALA A 109 10.44 -1.60 2.81
C ALA A 109 11.19 -1.30 1.49
N ILE A 110 12.50 -1.52 1.47
CA ILE A 110 13.34 -1.41 0.27
C ILE A 110 13.46 -2.79 -0.37
N PHE A 111 12.99 -2.94 -1.61
CA PHE A 111 13.01 -4.20 -2.37
C PHE A 111 14.22 -4.21 -3.31
N THR A 112 15.34 -4.77 -2.85
CA THR A 112 16.64 -4.59 -3.50
C THR A 112 16.75 -5.24 -4.88
N ARG A 113 15.88 -6.19 -5.22
CA ARG A 113 15.80 -6.83 -6.54
C ARG A 113 14.83 -6.14 -7.50
N ILE A 114 14.08 -5.13 -7.00
CA ILE A 114 13.13 -4.36 -7.80
C ILE A 114 13.64 -2.92 -7.93
N ASP A 115 13.79 -2.22 -6.79
CA ASP A 115 14.28 -0.84 -6.72
C ASP A 115 15.16 -0.70 -5.46
N PRO A 116 16.49 -0.86 -5.58
CA PRO A 116 17.40 -0.92 -4.43
C PRO A 116 17.63 0.43 -3.73
N ASP A 117 17.29 1.54 -4.39
CA ASP A 117 17.73 2.87 -4.01
C ASP A 117 16.70 3.63 -3.15
N GLN A 118 15.49 3.09 -3.01
CA GLN A 118 14.41 3.76 -2.26
C GLN A 118 13.37 2.79 -1.71
N GLU A 119 12.58 3.29 -0.78
CA GLU A 119 11.46 2.60 -0.19
C GLU A 119 10.34 2.35 -1.23
N GLY A 120 9.62 1.24 -1.11
CA GLY A 120 8.56 0.86 -2.04
C GLY A 120 7.49 1.93 -2.24
N VAL A 121 7.10 2.62 -1.17
CA VAL A 121 6.13 3.74 -1.22
C VAL A 121 6.57 4.90 -2.11
N PHE A 122 7.88 5.05 -2.36
CA PHE A 122 8.43 6.11 -3.21
C PHE A 122 8.88 5.60 -4.58
N SER A 123 8.76 4.30 -4.82
CA SER A 123 9.23 3.67 -6.06
C SER A 123 8.17 3.71 -7.16
N ARG A 124 8.43 4.47 -8.22
CA ARG A 124 7.60 4.45 -9.43
C ARG A 124 7.53 3.05 -10.03
N LYS A 125 8.63 2.28 -9.99
CA LYS A 125 8.65 0.89 -10.47
C LYS A 125 7.61 0.04 -9.76
N ILE A 126 7.49 0.18 -8.43
CA ILE A 126 6.56 -0.61 -7.62
C ILE A 126 5.13 -0.09 -7.79
N VAL A 127 4.91 1.22 -7.60
CA VAL A 127 3.55 1.79 -7.55
C VAL A 127 2.94 1.94 -8.95
N THR A 128 3.71 2.41 -9.93
CA THR A 128 3.19 2.65 -11.27
C THR A 128 3.42 1.44 -12.18
N ASP A 129 4.67 0.99 -12.35
CA ASP A 129 4.97 0.02 -13.40
C ASP A 129 4.44 -1.36 -13.03
N MET A 130 4.69 -1.85 -11.80
CA MET A 130 4.20 -3.16 -11.35
C MET A 130 2.71 -3.13 -11.01
N LEU A 131 2.28 -2.28 -10.06
CA LEU A 131 0.90 -2.33 -9.56
C LEU A 131 -0.11 -1.87 -10.62
N ARG A 132 0.12 -0.72 -11.28
CA ARG A 132 -0.77 -0.21 -12.32
C ARG A 132 -0.58 -0.89 -13.66
N GLY A 133 0.69 -1.09 -14.07
CA GLY A 133 1.04 -1.68 -15.38
C GLY A 133 0.86 -3.18 -15.40
N ASP A 134 1.67 -3.92 -14.64
CA ASP A 134 1.72 -5.39 -14.74
C ASP A 134 0.50 -6.08 -14.11
N LEU A 135 0.01 -5.57 -12.97
CA LEU A 135 -1.18 -6.13 -12.30
C LEU A 135 -2.49 -5.47 -12.74
N GLY A 136 -2.45 -4.39 -13.52
CA GLY A 136 -3.63 -3.71 -14.06
C GLY A 136 -4.53 -3.06 -13.01
N PHE A 137 -4.03 -2.77 -11.79
CA PHE A 137 -4.83 -2.24 -10.69
C PHE A 137 -5.30 -0.82 -10.97
N GLN A 138 -6.61 -0.57 -10.88
CA GLN A 138 -7.25 0.73 -11.15
C GLN A 138 -7.78 1.42 -9.89
N GLY A 139 -7.82 0.72 -8.75
CA GLY A 139 -8.30 1.24 -7.46
C GLY A 139 -7.31 2.19 -6.77
N VAL A 140 -7.50 2.43 -5.50
CA VAL A 140 -6.70 3.36 -4.70
C VAL A 140 -5.38 2.73 -4.24
N ALA A 141 -4.23 3.30 -4.65
CA ALA A 141 -2.95 2.99 -4.04
C ALA A 141 -2.78 3.85 -2.78
N ILE A 142 -2.82 3.19 -1.61
CA ILE A 142 -2.65 3.86 -0.31
C ILE A 142 -1.24 3.61 0.22
N SER A 143 -0.64 4.59 0.92
CA SER A 143 0.65 4.38 1.57
C SER A 143 0.48 3.54 2.85
N ASP A 144 1.56 2.89 3.30
CA ASP A 144 1.75 2.62 4.72
C ASP A 144 1.98 3.95 5.46
N ASP A 145 2.12 3.94 6.79
CA ASP A 145 2.28 5.20 7.52
C ASP A 145 3.52 5.99 7.09
N LEU A 146 3.32 7.23 6.66
CA LEU A 146 4.39 8.16 6.29
C LEU A 146 4.67 9.21 7.38
N GLY A 147 3.96 9.16 8.50
CA GLY A 147 4.18 10.04 9.65
C GLY A 147 5.23 9.49 10.61
N GLU A 148 4.91 8.42 11.28
CA GLU A 148 5.66 7.85 12.40
C GLU A 148 6.61 6.70 12.01
N ALA A 149 6.42 6.03 10.85
CA ALA A 149 7.21 4.88 10.50
C ALA A 149 8.70 5.21 10.36
N ALA A 150 9.54 4.51 11.13
CA ALA A 150 11.00 4.74 11.14
C ALA A 150 11.66 4.45 9.78
N ALA A 151 11.05 3.60 8.96
CA ALA A 151 11.53 3.29 7.61
C ALA A 151 11.68 4.51 6.72
N VAL A 152 10.80 5.52 6.87
CA VAL A 152 10.80 6.76 6.09
C VAL A 152 11.35 7.97 6.87
N GLY A 153 11.83 7.74 8.11
CA GLY A 153 12.27 8.80 9.02
C GLY A 153 13.40 9.69 8.49
N ASN A 154 14.21 9.19 7.55
CA ASN A 154 15.30 9.95 6.93
C ASN A 154 14.82 10.92 5.82
N VAL A 155 13.55 10.86 5.41
CA VAL A 155 12.95 11.74 4.41
C VAL A 155 12.14 12.81 5.12
N LYS A 156 12.28 14.08 4.72
CA LYS A 156 11.48 15.17 5.31
C LYS A 156 9.99 14.95 5.06
N PRO A 157 9.10 15.33 5.98
CA PRO A 157 7.66 15.06 5.86
C PRO A 157 7.05 15.54 4.54
N GLY A 158 7.34 16.77 4.12
CA GLY A 158 6.88 17.30 2.84
C GLY A 158 7.35 16.48 1.64
N ASP A 159 8.62 16.05 1.65
CA ASP A 159 9.20 15.23 0.59
C ASP A 159 8.59 13.82 0.56
N ARG A 160 8.18 13.25 1.72
CA ARG A 160 7.47 11.96 1.78
C ARG A 160 6.17 12.02 0.98
N ALA A 161 5.38 13.07 1.21
CA ALA A 161 4.11 13.25 0.51
C ALA A 161 4.32 13.44 -1.00
N VAL A 162 5.21 14.33 -1.40
CA VAL A 162 5.50 14.61 -2.81
C VAL A 162 6.02 13.35 -3.52
N ARG A 163 7.00 12.64 -2.94
CA ARG A 163 7.56 11.42 -3.54
C ARG A 163 6.52 10.31 -3.69
N PHE A 164 5.62 10.15 -2.70
CA PHE A 164 4.55 9.16 -2.79
C PHE A 164 3.58 9.45 -3.94
N PHE A 165 3.09 10.70 -4.07
CA PHE A 165 2.21 11.07 -5.18
C PHE A 165 2.93 11.00 -6.53
N ALA A 166 4.18 11.43 -6.60
CA ALA A 166 5.01 11.33 -7.81
C ALA A 166 5.25 9.87 -8.25
N ALA A 167 5.34 8.94 -7.30
CA ALA A 167 5.46 7.51 -7.57
C ALA A 167 4.17 6.88 -8.13
N GLY A 168 3.01 7.55 -8.01
CA GLY A 168 1.71 7.05 -8.47
C GLY A 168 0.72 6.70 -7.36
N GLY A 169 1.02 7.06 -6.11
CA GLY A 169 0.13 6.88 -4.96
C GLY A 169 -1.07 7.82 -4.97
N ASP A 170 -2.15 7.45 -4.29
CA ASP A 170 -3.42 8.20 -4.31
C ASP A 170 -3.87 8.68 -2.94
N LEU A 171 -3.63 7.91 -1.87
CA LEU A 171 -4.10 8.22 -0.51
C LEU A 171 -2.97 8.00 0.48
N LEU A 172 -2.56 9.06 1.17
CA LEU A 172 -1.46 9.04 2.12
C LEU A 172 -1.97 8.82 3.55
N ILE A 173 -1.38 7.85 4.28
CA ILE A 173 -1.58 7.68 5.71
C ILE A 173 -0.50 8.48 6.46
N ASN A 174 -0.94 9.23 7.46
CA ASN A 174 -0.06 9.98 8.37
C ASN A 174 -0.55 9.80 9.82
N ALA A 175 0.17 9.06 10.63
CA ALA A 175 -0.15 8.83 12.04
C ALA A 175 0.28 9.98 12.97
N ASP A 176 1.12 10.91 12.48
CA ASP A 176 1.47 12.14 13.22
C ASP A 176 0.75 13.37 12.65
N PRO A 177 -0.38 13.80 13.26
CA PRO A 177 -1.13 14.96 12.78
C PRO A 177 -0.30 16.26 12.72
N SER A 178 0.78 16.37 13.48
CA SER A 178 1.63 17.56 13.50
C SER A 178 2.39 17.80 12.19
N LEU A 179 2.58 16.74 11.39
CA LEU A 179 3.27 16.79 10.09
C LEU A 179 2.33 17.16 8.92
N MET A 180 1.01 17.16 9.15
CA MET A 180 0.02 17.35 8.09
C MET A 180 0.21 18.66 7.32
N ASP A 181 0.43 19.76 8.02
CA ASP A 181 0.60 21.09 7.41
C ASP A 181 1.81 21.15 6.47
N GLU A 182 2.93 20.54 6.87
CA GLU A 182 4.15 20.49 6.04
C GLU A 182 3.90 19.63 4.80
N MET A 183 3.32 18.43 4.96
CA MET A 183 2.99 17.53 3.86
C MET A 183 2.02 18.18 2.86
N LEU A 184 0.96 18.83 3.35
CA LEU A 184 -0.02 19.52 2.52
C LEU A 184 0.58 20.66 1.73
N LYS A 185 1.36 21.55 2.39
CA LYS A 185 2.01 22.68 1.74
C LYS A 185 2.99 22.23 0.65
N ALA A 186 3.79 21.20 0.93
CA ALA A 186 4.71 20.65 -0.05
C ALA A 186 3.97 20.06 -1.27
N THR A 187 2.88 19.32 -1.03
CA THR A 187 2.06 18.73 -2.09
C THR A 187 1.41 19.80 -2.97
N ILE A 188 0.87 20.87 -2.38
CA ILE A 188 0.28 22.00 -3.11
C ILE A 188 1.36 22.72 -3.94
N ALA A 189 2.54 22.98 -3.35
CA ALA A 189 3.64 23.60 -4.06
C ALA A 189 4.10 22.75 -5.25
N TRP A 190 4.25 21.45 -5.07
CA TRP A 190 4.60 20.50 -6.12
C TRP A 190 3.56 20.48 -7.27
N ALA A 191 2.27 20.50 -6.94
CA ALA A 191 1.21 20.58 -7.94
C ALA A 191 1.28 21.87 -8.78
N ALA A 192 1.70 22.99 -8.16
CA ALA A 192 1.82 24.26 -8.83
C ALA A 192 3.06 24.39 -9.75
N GLU A 193 4.02 23.47 -9.67
CA GLU A 193 5.25 23.54 -10.47
C GLU A 193 5.01 23.33 -11.97
N ASN A 194 4.08 22.42 -12.31
CA ASN A 194 3.72 22.16 -13.70
C ASN A 194 2.35 21.45 -13.81
N PRO A 195 1.69 21.51 -14.98
CA PRO A 195 0.39 20.86 -15.19
C PRO A 195 0.38 19.35 -14.95
N GLY A 196 1.46 18.63 -15.27
CA GLY A 196 1.52 17.19 -15.09
C GLY A 196 1.44 16.76 -13.62
N ASN A 197 2.01 17.54 -12.70
CA ASN A 197 1.90 17.31 -11.27
C ASN A 197 0.46 17.56 -10.79
N ALA A 198 -0.18 18.63 -11.26
CA ALA A 198 -1.57 18.94 -10.96
C ALA A 198 -2.52 17.84 -11.48
N ASP A 199 -2.32 17.39 -12.70
CA ASP A 199 -3.09 16.29 -13.31
C ASP A 199 -2.92 15.00 -12.50
N ARG A 200 -1.69 14.69 -12.04
CA ARG A 200 -1.41 13.52 -11.19
C ARG A 200 -2.21 13.55 -9.88
N LEU A 201 -2.28 14.71 -9.21
CA LEU A 201 -3.11 14.86 -8.00
C LEU A 201 -4.60 14.79 -8.30
N ALA A 202 -5.04 15.35 -9.42
CA ALA A 202 -6.44 15.26 -9.86
C ALA A 202 -6.85 13.80 -10.11
N GLU A 203 -6.00 12.99 -10.73
CA GLU A 203 -6.23 11.55 -10.89
C GLU A 203 -6.34 10.84 -9.53
N SER A 204 -5.44 11.14 -8.57
CA SER A 204 -5.48 10.59 -7.22
C SER A 204 -6.79 10.93 -6.52
N ALA A 205 -7.18 12.20 -6.55
CA ALA A 205 -8.43 12.66 -5.97
C ALA A 205 -9.64 11.97 -6.63
N GLY A 206 -9.62 11.81 -7.94
CA GLY A 206 -10.67 11.11 -8.69
C GLY A 206 -10.85 9.66 -8.22
N ARG A 207 -9.76 8.90 -8.04
CA ARG A 207 -9.83 7.52 -7.51
C ARG A 207 -10.37 7.47 -6.08
N VAL A 208 -9.94 8.39 -5.23
CA VAL A 208 -10.41 8.47 -3.83
C VAL A 208 -11.90 8.85 -3.77
N LEU A 209 -12.35 9.77 -4.64
CA LEU A 209 -13.77 10.14 -4.73
C LEU A 209 -14.61 8.96 -5.24
N ALA A 210 -14.17 8.26 -6.28
CA ALA A 210 -14.84 7.06 -6.78
C ALA A 210 -14.94 5.96 -5.71
N LEU A 211 -13.88 5.77 -4.91
CA LEU A 211 -13.90 4.85 -3.77
C LEU A 211 -14.93 5.26 -2.72
N LYS A 212 -15.02 6.55 -2.40
CA LYS A 212 -16.04 7.05 -1.45
C LYS A 212 -17.47 6.91 -1.98
N GLU A 213 -17.66 7.11 -3.28
CA GLU A 213 -18.95 6.90 -3.95
C GLU A 213 -19.37 5.43 -3.90
N SER A 214 -18.46 4.48 -4.23
CA SER A 214 -18.75 3.04 -4.15
C SER A 214 -19.09 2.58 -2.72
N ALA A 215 -18.49 3.22 -1.70
CA ALA A 215 -18.79 2.99 -0.30
C ALA A 215 -20.08 3.70 0.20
N GLY A 216 -20.82 4.38 -0.67
CA GLY A 216 -22.04 5.10 -0.31
C GLY A 216 -21.81 6.36 0.57
N LEU A 217 -20.57 6.87 0.60
CA LEU A 217 -20.21 8.05 1.40
C LEU A 217 -20.38 9.37 0.65
N LEU A 218 -20.59 9.31 -0.66
CA LEU A 218 -20.86 10.46 -1.51
C LEU A 218 -22.13 10.19 -2.31
N THR A 219 -23.01 11.18 -2.34
CA THR A 219 -24.12 11.23 -3.30
C THR A 219 -23.78 12.30 -4.32
N CYS A 220 -23.49 11.91 -5.56
CA CYS A 220 -23.47 12.87 -6.65
C CYS A 220 -24.91 13.32 -6.89
N GLY A 221 -25.19 14.58 -6.52
CA GLY A 221 -26.47 15.23 -6.78
C GLY A 221 -26.59 15.66 -8.24
#